data_5ff68d7e4a9338555cd73f25f7a88843
#
_entry.id   5ff68d7e4a9338555cd73f25f7a88843
#
_cell.length_a   1.000
_cell.length_b   1.000
_cell.length_c   1.000
_cell.angle_alpha   90.00
_cell.angle_beta   90.00
_cell.angle_gamma   90.00
#
_symmetry.space_group_name_H-M   'P 1'
#
loop_
_entity.id
_entity.type
_entity.pdbx_description
1 polymer ?
#
loop_
_entity_poly.entity_id
_entity_poly.type
_entity_poly.pdbx_seq_one_letter_code
_entity_poly.pdbx_strand_id
1 'polypeptide(L)'
;SKIFMLSTPNGVGNLFFNTYNDATLGKNGWHHERVDWFEVPGRDDKWKEMTIRALGSLESFNQEYGNEFRAAGENVFDKEQLEEMENTALDPLYTDEDGLLKVYKDRIDGHYYTIGVDVGEGIGRANTTIQVVDITDLTEIEQVATYAHNKLDPFNFAAKLVEIAAQWNNPPILIERNNCGAQVVDALIHTHQYNNLVKYTPSMGSFTDKAEQDGRMGIYSHTNSKFNSMSNFRYWMNVLKVVKLNDKETIGEFKTYIRHPNGIWKKQSDKYLDDRVEALIWALFILDNKVA
;
A
#
# COMPACT_ATOMS: atom_id res chain seq x y z
N SER A 1 -9.49 -22.86 -38.87
CA SER A 1 -8.75 -21.96 -37.94
C SER A 1 -8.80 -22.54 -36.54
N LYS A 2 -7.71 -22.43 -35.81
CA LYS A 2 -7.67 -22.77 -34.36
C LYS A 2 -7.57 -21.48 -33.58
N ILE A 3 -8.35 -21.38 -32.47
CA ILE A 3 -8.33 -20.24 -31.57
C ILE A 3 -7.84 -20.74 -30.21
N PHE A 4 -6.89 -20.03 -29.63
CA PHE A 4 -6.37 -20.28 -28.29
C PHE A 4 -6.65 -19.05 -27.41
N MET A 5 -7.14 -19.28 -26.22
CA MET A 5 -7.36 -18.26 -25.22
C MET A 5 -6.55 -18.62 -23.97
N LEU A 6 -5.56 -17.81 -23.62
CA LEU A 6 -4.66 -18.02 -22.50
C LEU A 6 -4.79 -16.85 -21.52
N SER A 7 -5.01 -17.15 -20.25
CA SER A 7 -5.06 -16.15 -19.18
C SER A 7 -4.84 -16.81 -17.82
N THR A 8 -4.39 -16.06 -16.85
CA THR A 8 -4.61 -16.34 -15.43
C THR A 8 -6.02 -15.85 -15.03
N PRO A 9 -6.65 -16.44 -14.01
CA PRO A 9 -7.93 -15.99 -13.50
C PRO A 9 -7.91 -14.49 -13.12
N ASN A 10 -8.88 -13.73 -13.60
CA ASN A 10 -9.01 -12.31 -13.27
C ASN A 10 -10.49 -11.94 -13.07
N GLY A 11 -11.02 -12.32 -11.92
CA GLY A 11 -12.42 -12.12 -11.59
C GLY A 11 -13.37 -13.15 -12.23
N VAL A 12 -14.61 -13.13 -11.80
CA VAL A 12 -15.71 -13.94 -12.30
C VAL A 12 -16.60 -13.14 -13.27
N GLY A 13 -17.33 -13.82 -14.17
CA GLY A 13 -18.32 -13.20 -15.05
C GLY A 13 -17.74 -12.51 -16.30
N ASN A 14 -16.42 -12.47 -16.49
CA ASN A 14 -15.81 -12.01 -17.74
C ASN A 14 -15.79 -13.08 -18.84
N LEU A 15 -15.40 -12.69 -20.05
CA LEU A 15 -15.40 -13.60 -21.20
C LEU A 15 -14.56 -14.86 -20.96
N PHE A 16 -13.34 -14.72 -20.39
CA PHE A 16 -12.47 -15.87 -20.12
C PHE A 16 -13.09 -16.80 -19.10
N PHE A 17 -13.58 -16.28 -17.97
CA PHE A 17 -14.26 -17.06 -16.94
C PHE A 17 -15.45 -17.84 -17.50
N ASN A 18 -16.36 -17.15 -18.21
CA ASN A 18 -17.55 -17.78 -18.76
C ASN A 18 -17.18 -18.86 -19.76
N THR A 19 -16.26 -18.58 -20.69
CA THR A 19 -15.82 -19.55 -21.71
C THR A 19 -15.15 -20.77 -21.06
N TYR A 20 -14.26 -20.56 -20.08
CA TYR A 20 -13.58 -21.64 -19.36
C TYR A 20 -14.57 -22.47 -18.54
N ASN A 21 -15.44 -21.83 -17.77
CA ASN A 21 -16.43 -22.51 -16.95
C ASN A 21 -17.42 -23.33 -17.79
N ASP A 22 -17.90 -22.79 -18.91
CA ASP A 22 -18.76 -23.53 -19.83
C ASP A 22 -18.04 -24.68 -20.51
N ALA A 23 -16.73 -24.55 -20.78
CA ALA A 23 -15.91 -25.64 -21.30
C ALA A 23 -15.75 -26.76 -20.27
N THR A 24 -15.50 -26.46 -18.99
CA THR A 24 -15.40 -27.46 -17.92
C THR A 24 -16.72 -28.22 -17.70
N LEU A 25 -17.85 -27.56 -17.96
CA LEU A 25 -19.20 -28.14 -17.89
C LEU A 25 -19.69 -28.81 -19.19
N GLY A 26 -18.81 -28.81 -20.23
CA GLY A 26 -19.17 -29.36 -21.55
C GLY A 26 -20.26 -28.60 -22.27
N LYS A 27 -20.54 -27.34 -21.93
CA LYS A 27 -21.61 -26.50 -22.47
C LYS A 27 -21.24 -25.77 -23.76
N ASN A 28 -19.97 -25.71 -24.08
CA ASN A 28 -19.46 -25.11 -25.32
C ASN A 28 -18.48 -26.06 -26.02
N GLY A 29 -18.06 -25.71 -27.24
CA GLY A 29 -17.14 -26.54 -28.03
C GLY A 29 -15.66 -26.32 -27.74
N TRP A 30 -15.31 -25.63 -26.65
CA TRP A 30 -13.93 -25.37 -26.29
C TRP A 30 -13.34 -26.54 -25.52
N HIS A 31 -12.06 -26.86 -25.82
CA HIS A 31 -11.24 -27.69 -24.95
C HIS A 31 -10.66 -26.80 -23.86
N HIS A 32 -10.68 -27.26 -22.61
CA HIS A 32 -10.09 -26.54 -21.47
C HIS A 32 -8.85 -27.29 -20.99
N GLU A 33 -7.88 -26.54 -20.55
CA GLU A 33 -6.68 -27.06 -19.91
C GLU A 33 -6.31 -26.13 -18.74
N ARG A 34 -5.78 -26.71 -17.66
CA ARG A 34 -5.34 -26.00 -16.49
C ARG A 34 -3.93 -26.48 -16.15
N VAL A 35 -3.02 -25.56 -15.90
CA VAL A 35 -1.68 -25.82 -15.46
C VAL A 35 -1.43 -25.11 -14.14
N ASP A 36 -1.29 -25.86 -13.07
CA ASP A 36 -1.01 -25.32 -11.74
C ASP A 36 0.50 -25.10 -11.55
N TRP A 37 0.85 -24.23 -10.60
CA TRP A 37 2.24 -23.82 -10.38
C TRP A 37 3.20 -24.98 -10.12
N PHE A 38 2.76 -26.01 -9.38
CA PHE A 38 3.57 -27.18 -9.02
C PHE A 38 3.81 -28.16 -10.20
N GLU A 39 3.08 -28.02 -11.28
CA GLU A 39 3.27 -28.80 -12.51
C GLU A 39 4.39 -28.20 -13.39
N VAL A 40 4.85 -26.97 -13.09
CA VAL A 40 5.89 -26.28 -13.84
C VAL A 40 7.27 -26.65 -13.28
N PRO A 41 8.19 -27.21 -14.07
CA PRO A 41 9.52 -27.57 -13.60
C PRO A 41 10.26 -26.39 -12.94
N GLY A 42 10.89 -26.64 -11.80
CA GLY A 42 11.66 -25.65 -11.05
C GLY A 42 10.83 -24.79 -10.07
N ARG A 43 9.53 -25.03 -9.97
CA ARG A 43 8.66 -24.37 -8.99
C ARG A 43 8.41 -25.32 -7.82
N ASP A 44 9.15 -25.10 -6.74
CA ASP A 44 9.05 -25.79 -5.46
C ASP A 44 8.41 -24.92 -4.38
N ASP A 45 8.30 -25.42 -3.16
CA ASP A 45 7.71 -24.68 -2.03
C ASP A 45 8.51 -23.40 -1.72
N LYS A 46 9.84 -23.43 -1.87
CA LYS A 46 10.67 -22.23 -1.68
C LYS A 46 10.36 -21.17 -2.73
N TRP A 47 10.20 -21.58 -4.00
CA TRP A 47 9.75 -20.70 -5.07
C TRP A 47 8.36 -20.11 -4.75
N LYS A 48 7.43 -20.94 -4.23
CA LYS A 48 6.10 -20.51 -3.79
C LYS A 48 6.18 -19.43 -2.71
N GLU A 49 6.95 -19.65 -1.66
CA GLU A 49 7.14 -18.67 -0.58
C GLU A 49 7.69 -17.34 -1.09
N MET A 50 8.74 -17.39 -1.93
CA MET A 50 9.31 -16.19 -2.55
C MET A 50 8.30 -15.45 -3.42
N THR A 51 7.47 -16.20 -4.14
CA THR A 51 6.45 -15.62 -5.04
C THR A 51 5.30 -15.02 -4.24
N ILE A 52 4.84 -15.66 -3.15
CA ILE A 52 3.85 -15.09 -2.23
C ILE A 52 4.37 -13.76 -1.66
N ARG A 53 5.63 -13.73 -1.23
CA ARG A 53 6.26 -12.50 -0.74
C ARG A 53 6.27 -11.39 -1.81
N ALA A 54 6.62 -11.73 -3.04
CA ALA A 54 6.66 -10.78 -4.16
C ALA A 54 5.26 -10.26 -4.54
N LEU A 55 4.21 -11.09 -4.43
CA LEU A 55 2.83 -10.74 -4.72
C LEU A 55 2.10 -10.10 -3.53
N GLY A 56 2.68 -10.18 -2.32
CA GLY A 56 2.13 -9.61 -1.10
C GLY A 56 0.93 -10.35 -0.50
N SER A 57 0.49 -11.48 -1.08
CA SER A 57 -0.54 -12.33 -0.47
C SER A 57 -0.62 -13.72 -1.09
N LEU A 58 -1.09 -14.68 -0.28
CA LEU A 58 -1.42 -16.03 -0.74
C LEU A 58 -2.57 -16.01 -1.76
N GLU A 59 -3.51 -15.11 -1.59
CA GLU A 59 -4.66 -14.97 -2.49
C GLU A 59 -4.21 -14.58 -3.90
N SER A 60 -3.31 -13.59 -4.03
CA SER A 60 -2.74 -13.23 -5.33
C SER A 60 -1.96 -14.39 -5.94
N PHE A 61 -1.23 -15.12 -5.11
CA PHE A 61 -0.55 -16.33 -5.56
C PHE A 61 -1.55 -17.37 -6.10
N ASN A 62 -2.61 -17.64 -5.35
CA ASN A 62 -3.64 -18.59 -5.75
C ASN A 62 -4.35 -18.17 -7.05
N GLN A 63 -4.60 -16.87 -7.22
CA GLN A 63 -5.17 -16.35 -8.47
C GLN A 63 -4.22 -16.52 -9.66
N GLU A 64 -2.95 -16.11 -9.52
CA GLU A 64 -2.00 -16.06 -10.64
C GLU A 64 -1.36 -17.42 -10.96
N TYR A 65 -1.20 -18.28 -9.96
CA TYR A 65 -0.47 -19.54 -10.08
C TYR A 65 -1.28 -20.76 -9.61
N GLY A 66 -2.24 -20.58 -8.72
CA GLY A 66 -3.17 -21.63 -8.29
C GLY A 66 -4.46 -21.67 -9.10
N ASN A 67 -4.62 -20.81 -10.09
CA ASN A 67 -5.76 -20.76 -11.01
C ASN A 67 -7.13 -20.59 -10.31
N GLU A 68 -7.20 -19.80 -9.23
CA GLU A 68 -8.44 -19.51 -8.52
C GLU A 68 -9.14 -18.26 -9.10
N PHE A 69 -10.36 -18.42 -9.57
CA PHE A 69 -11.20 -17.28 -9.96
C PHE A 69 -11.81 -16.63 -8.72
N ARG A 70 -11.65 -15.31 -8.61
CA ARG A 70 -12.20 -14.51 -7.51
C ARG A 70 -13.16 -13.45 -8.03
N ALA A 71 -14.17 -13.12 -7.24
CA ALA A 71 -15.09 -12.04 -7.59
C ALA A 71 -14.36 -10.69 -7.60
N ALA A 72 -14.67 -9.84 -8.60
CA ALA A 72 -14.19 -8.47 -8.62
C ALA A 72 -14.83 -7.67 -7.46
N GLY A 73 -14.05 -6.83 -6.79
CA GLY A 73 -14.54 -6.01 -5.68
C GLY A 73 -14.39 -6.64 -4.30
N GLU A 74 -13.69 -7.79 -4.18
CA GLU A 74 -13.31 -8.30 -2.87
C GLU A 74 -12.35 -7.34 -2.17
N ASN A 75 -12.51 -7.23 -0.86
CA ASN A 75 -11.62 -6.44 -0.03
C ASN A 75 -10.18 -6.95 -0.17
N VAL A 76 -9.23 -6.05 -0.25
CA VAL A 76 -7.79 -6.38 -0.37
C VAL A 76 -7.26 -6.98 0.92
N PHE A 77 -7.91 -6.66 2.03
CA PHE A 77 -7.51 -7.04 3.38
C PHE A 77 -8.57 -7.92 4.03
N ASP A 78 -8.10 -8.82 4.89
CA ASP A 78 -8.96 -9.74 5.63
C ASP A 78 -9.94 -8.96 6.52
N LYS A 79 -11.23 -9.22 6.34
CA LYS A 79 -12.29 -8.51 7.05
C LYS A 79 -12.26 -8.82 8.55
N GLU A 80 -12.04 -10.06 8.92
CA GLU A 80 -11.99 -10.48 10.33
C GLU A 80 -10.79 -9.84 11.02
N GLN A 81 -9.65 -9.77 10.34
CA GLN A 81 -8.46 -9.08 10.83
C GLN A 81 -8.71 -7.59 11.05
N LEU A 82 -9.39 -6.92 10.11
CA LEU A 82 -9.72 -5.49 10.26
C LEU A 82 -10.74 -5.25 11.40
N GLU A 83 -11.69 -6.15 11.61
CA GLU A 83 -12.62 -6.08 12.74
C GLU A 83 -11.89 -6.29 14.08
N GLU A 84 -10.95 -7.23 14.15
CA GLU A 84 -10.12 -7.44 15.33
C GLU A 84 -9.26 -6.21 15.63
N MET A 85 -8.61 -5.62 14.61
CA MET A 85 -7.85 -4.37 14.77
C MET A 85 -8.72 -3.23 15.28
N GLU A 86 -9.94 -3.06 14.76
CA GLU A 86 -10.85 -2.01 15.21
C GLU A 86 -11.27 -2.19 16.69
N ASN A 87 -11.49 -3.44 17.11
CA ASN A 87 -11.85 -3.78 18.48
C ASN A 87 -10.68 -3.59 19.48
N THR A 88 -9.44 -3.73 19.00
CA THR A 88 -8.23 -3.58 19.81
C THR A 88 -7.52 -2.24 19.65
N ALA A 89 -8.02 -1.39 18.74
CA ALA A 89 -7.49 -0.05 18.49
C ALA A 89 -7.50 0.80 19.76
N LEU A 90 -6.39 1.50 19.98
CA LEU A 90 -6.25 2.39 21.14
C LEU A 90 -7.05 3.68 20.92
N ASP A 91 -7.51 4.28 22.00
CA ASP A 91 -7.90 5.68 21.96
C ASP A 91 -6.64 6.56 21.96
N PRO A 92 -6.64 7.73 21.31
CA PRO A 92 -5.50 8.63 21.31
C PRO A 92 -5.08 9.00 22.74
N LEU A 93 -3.79 8.95 23.05
CA LEU A 93 -3.23 9.49 24.28
C LEU A 93 -3.46 11.00 24.36
N TYR A 94 -3.26 11.67 23.23
CA TYR A 94 -3.57 13.08 23.03
C TYR A 94 -3.79 13.41 21.56
N THR A 95 -4.37 14.58 21.34
CA THR A 95 -4.54 15.20 20.02
C THR A 95 -3.98 16.62 20.07
N ASP A 96 -3.68 17.20 18.89
CA ASP A 96 -3.46 18.65 18.81
C ASP A 96 -4.78 19.42 19.03
N GLU A 97 -4.68 20.77 19.09
CA GLU A 97 -5.83 21.64 19.40
C GLU A 97 -6.99 21.46 18.42
N ASP A 98 -6.68 21.15 17.15
CA ASP A 98 -7.68 20.94 16.11
C ASP A 98 -8.17 19.48 16.03
N GLY A 99 -7.57 18.55 16.79
CA GLY A 99 -7.88 17.12 16.77
C GLY A 99 -7.45 16.40 15.49
N LEU A 100 -6.56 17.00 14.70
CA LEU A 100 -6.08 16.50 13.41
C LEU A 100 -4.87 15.57 13.56
N LEU A 101 -3.98 15.88 14.52
CA LEU A 101 -2.93 14.97 14.95
C LEU A 101 -3.48 14.09 16.06
N LYS A 102 -3.42 12.79 15.90
CA LYS A 102 -3.77 11.80 16.92
C LYS A 102 -2.54 10.97 17.25
N VAL A 103 -2.14 10.99 18.51
CA VAL A 103 -1.01 10.22 19.03
C VAL A 103 -1.52 9.08 19.89
N TYR A 104 -1.19 7.85 19.55
CA TYR A 104 -1.64 6.64 20.24
C TYR A 104 -0.57 6.10 21.20
N LYS A 105 0.69 6.33 20.86
CA LYS A 105 1.84 6.00 21.72
C LYS A 105 2.90 7.09 21.66
N ASP A 106 3.46 7.40 22.83
CA ASP A 106 4.61 8.30 22.92
C ASP A 106 5.86 7.66 22.28
N ARG A 107 6.78 8.53 21.86
CA ARG A 107 8.10 8.08 21.43
C ARG A 107 8.84 7.39 22.56
N ILE A 108 9.44 6.24 22.25
CA ILE A 108 10.34 5.52 23.14
C ILE A 108 11.79 5.72 22.67
N ASP A 109 12.70 6.07 23.58
CA ASP A 109 14.09 6.24 23.22
C ASP A 109 14.72 4.92 22.79
N GLY A 110 15.49 4.96 21.69
CA GLY A 110 16.08 3.76 21.08
C GLY A 110 15.15 3.02 20.11
N HIS A 111 13.88 3.44 19.98
CA HIS A 111 13.00 2.91 18.96
C HIS A 111 13.24 3.55 17.59
N TYR A 112 12.91 2.80 16.56
CA TYR A 112 12.99 3.20 15.15
C TYR A 112 11.60 3.45 14.59
N TYR A 113 11.43 4.60 13.96
CA TYR A 113 10.16 5.00 13.37
C TYR A 113 10.32 5.27 11.88
N THR A 114 9.22 5.20 11.15
CA THR A 114 9.10 5.66 9.76
C THR A 114 7.89 6.57 9.62
N ILE A 115 7.95 7.47 8.64
CA ILE A 115 6.82 8.31 8.27
C ILE A 115 6.51 8.10 6.79
N GLY A 116 5.24 7.81 6.51
CA GLY A 116 4.70 7.84 5.16
C GLY A 116 3.74 9.01 4.98
N VAL A 117 3.77 9.60 3.79
CA VAL A 117 2.99 10.80 3.49
C VAL A 117 2.31 10.67 2.14
N ASP A 118 1.01 10.91 2.13
CA ASP A 118 0.20 11.14 0.94
C ASP A 118 -0.27 12.60 0.92
N VAL A 119 -0.05 13.31 -0.20
CA VAL A 119 -0.26 14.76 -0.28
C VAL A 119 -1.48 15.07 -1.14
N GLY A 120 -2.57 15.49 -0.50
CA GLY A 120 -3.75 16.04 -1.16
C GLY A 120 -3.53 17.46 -1.71
N GLU A 121 -4.48 17.91 -2.50
CA GLU A 121 -4.42 19.25 -3.14
C GLU A 121 -4.73 20.42 -2.19
N GLY A 122 -5.16 20.16 -0.95
CA GLY A 122 -5.52 21.22 0.01
C GLY A 122 -6.81 22.00 -0.31
N ILE A 123 -7.65 21.47 -1.20
CA ILE A 123 -8.89 22.12 -1.66
C ILE A 123 -10.17 21.56 -1.02
N GLY A 124 -10.01 20.76 0.05
CA GLY A 124 -11.13 20.22 0.82
C GLY A 124 -11.74 18.91 0.28
N ARG A 125 -11.07 18.23 -0.65
CA ARG A 125 -11.53 16.94 -1.23
C ARG A 125 -10.78 15.75 -0.67
N ALA A 126 -9.50 15.61 -1.01
CA ALA A 126 -8.61 14.59 -0.47
C ALA A 126 -7.88 15.13 0.77
N ASN A 127 -7.52 14.25 1.69
CA ASN A 127 -6.68 14.63 2.81
C ASN A 127 -5.20 14.64 2.38
N THR A 128 -4.43 15.52 3.00
CA THR A 128 -2.99 15.33 3.15
C THR A 128 -2.77 14.57 4.45
N THR A 129 -2.13 13.43 4.38
CA THR A 129 -2.06 12.48 5.49
C THR A 129 -0.62 12.14 5.85
N ILE A 130 -0.35 12.05 7.14
CA ILE A 130 0.91 11.55 7.73
C ILE A 130 0.58 10.29 8.52
N GLN A 131 1.36 9.25 8.35
CA GLN A 131 1.34 8.05 9.18
C GLN A 131 2.70 7.87 9.84
N VAL A 132 2.74 7.73 11.16
CA VAL A 132 3.95 7.44 11.92
C VAL A 132 3.86 6.02 12.43
N VAL A 133 4.89 5.23 12.15
CA VAL A 133 4.90 3.80 12.44
C VAL A 133 6.17 3.44 13.20
N ASP A 134 6.03 2.72 14.30
CA ASP A 134 7.13 2.07 15.01
C ASP A 134 7.50 0.78 14.30
N ILE A 135 8.76 0.67 13.88
CA ILE A 135 9.31 -0.47 13.16
C ILE A 135 10.46 -1.14 13.92
N THR A 136 10.56 -0.90 15.22
CA THR A 136 11.63 -1.42 16.06
C THR A 136 11.62 -2.94 16.10
N ASP A 137 10.44 -3.52 16.22
CA ASP A 137 10.23 -4.96 16.14
C ASP A 137 9.41 -5.27 14.87
N LEU A 138 10.05 -5.91 13.89
CA LEU A 138 9.38 -6.29 12.64
C LEU A 138 8.37 -7.43 12.81
N THR A 139 8.25 -8.02 13.99
CA THR A 139 7.19 -8.98 14.34
C THR A 139 5.97 -8.30 14.95
N GLU A 140 6.08 -7.00 15.30
CA GLU A 140 4.98 -6.17 15.83
C GLU A 140 5.17 -4.71 15.37
N ILE A 141 4.85 -4.45 14.11
CA ILE A 141 4.89 -3.10 13.51
C ILE A 141 3.64 -2.33 13.93
N GLU A 142 3.78 -1.16 14.55
CA GLU A 142 2.64 -0.47 15.14
C GLU A 142 2.50 0.98 14.65
N GLN A 143 1.28 1.34 14.24
CA GLN A 143 0.89 2.72 13.99
C GLN A 143 0.84 3.49 15.31
N VAL A 144 1.69 4.49 15.50
CA VAL A 144 1.81 5.26 16.74
C VAL A 144 1.19 6.65 16.66
N ALA A 145 1.09 7.23 15.48
CA ALA A 145 0.38 8.49 15.26
C ALA A 145 -0.13 8.63 13.83
N THR A 146 -1.16 9.46 13.67
CA THR A 146 -1.68 9.88 12.37
C THR A 146 -2.05 11.36 12.38
N TYR A 147 -1.89 12.01 11.25
CA TYR A 147 -2.37 13.37 10.99
C TYR A 147 -3.09 13.38 9.65
N ALA A 148 -4.24 14.06 9.58
CA ALA A 148 -4.96 14.23 8.32
C ALA A 148 -5.64 15.60 8.25
N HIS A 149 -5.40 16.32 7.13
CA HIS A 149 -5.98 17.64 6.91
C HIS A 149 -6.23 17.87 5.41
N ASN A 150 -7.36 18.48 5.05
CA ASN A 150 -7.76 18.65 3.65
C ASN A 150 -7.73 20.09 3.11
N LYS A 151 -7.28 21.07 3.92
CA LYS A 151 -7.26 22.50 3.53
C LYS A 151 -5.91 23.16 3.72
N LEU A 152 -4.90 22.43 4.20
CA LEU A 152 -3.57 22.97 4.40
C LEU A 152 -2.83 22.97 3.05
N ASP A 153 -2.26 24.11 2.68
CA ASP A 153 -1.45 24.20 1.48
C ASP A 153 -0.11 23.46 1.64
N PRO A 154 0.55 23.06 0.55
CA PRO A 154 1.74 22.23 0.61
C PRO A 154 2.91 22.83 1.39
N PHE A 155 3.07 24.16 1.41
CA PHE A 155 4.17 24.82 2.10
C PHE A 155 3.97 24.79 3.62
N ASN A 156 2.77 25.16 4.08
CA ASN A 156 2.40 25.07 5.50
C ASN A 156 2.35 23.62 5.98
N PHE A 157 1.95 22.71 5.11
CA PHE A 157 2.01 21.28 5.42
C PHE A 157 3.45 20.78 5.63
N ALA A 158 4.42 21.23 4.84
CA ALA A 158 5.83 20.88 5.05
C ALA A 158 6.33 21.31 6.44
N ALA A 159 5.95 22.50 6.91
CA ALA A 159 6.27 22.95 8.27
C ALA A 159 5.64 22.05 9.34
N LYS A 160 4.35 21.69 9.17
CA LYS A 160 3.64 20.78 10.08
C LYS A 160 4.27 19.38 10.09
N LEU A 161 4.68 18.88 8.94
CA LEU A 161 5.36 17.58 8.84
C LEU A 161 6.69 17.56 9.62
N VAL A 162 7.47 18.63 9.53
CA VAL A 162 8.73 18.76 10.31
C VAL A 162 8.44 18.82 11.81
N GLU A 163 7.43 19.58 12.23
CA GLU A 163 6.99 19.64 13.63
C GLU A 163 6.61 18.25 14.16
N ILE A 164 5.83 17.49 13.39
CA ILE A 164 5.43 16.13 13.75
C ILE A 164 6.66 15.20 13.76
N ALA A 165 7.49 15.23 12.72
CA ALA A 165 8.67 14.37 12.62
C ALA A 165 9.65 14.57 13.79
N ALA A 166 9.79 15.81 14.29
CA ALA A 166 10.65 16.11 15.43
C ALA A 166 10.20 15.38 16.71
N GLN A 167 8.93 15.09 16.89
CA GLN A 167 8.41 14.35 18.04
C GLN A 167 8.93 12.91 18.07
N TRP A 168 9.23 12.30 16.92
CA TRP A 168 9.80 10.94 16.77
C TRP A 168 11.27 10.95 16.36
N ASN A 169 12.04 11.99 16.72
CA ASN A 169 13.48 12.09 16.45
C ASN A 169 13.82 12.10 14.96
N ASN A 170 13.03 12.81 14.15
CA ASN A 170 13.23 13.01 12.71
C ASN A 170 13.47 11.70 11.92
N PRO A 171 12.49 10.77 11.92
CA PRO A 171 12.65 9.49 11.25
C PRO A 171 12.69 9.61 9.73
N PRO A 172 13.08 8.56 9.00
CA PRO A 172 12.98 8.53 7.55
C PRO A 172 11.54 8.82 7.09
N ILE A 173 11.40 9.70 6.09
CA ILE A 173 10.10 10.08 5.49
C ILE A 173 10.08 9.69 4.03
N LEU A 174 9.05 8.94 3.61
CA LEU A 174 8.72 8.69 2.21
C LEU A 174 7.44 9.42 1.83
N ILE A 175 7.54 10.28 0.83
CA ILE A 175 6.45 11.15 0.35
C ILE A 175 6.09 10.78 -1.08
N GLU A 176 4.80 10.63 -1.37
CA GLU A 176 4.30 10.59 -2.74
C GLU A 176 4.48 11.96 -3.41
N ARG A 177 5.26 12.00 -4.51
CA ARG A 177 5.63 13.25 -5.20
C ARG A 177 4.63 13.72 -6.25
N ASN A 178 3.60 12.95 -6.52
CA ASN A 178 2.60 13.32 -7.51
C ASN A 178 1.92 14.64 -7.10
N ASN A 179 1.46 15.40 -8.09
CA ASN A 179 0.74 16.66 -7.88
C ASN A 179 1.49 17.62 -6.91
N CYS A 180 0.89 17.92 -5.76
CA CYS A 180 1.44 18.83 -4.77
C CYS A 180 2.59 18.24 -3.94
N GLY A 181 2.81 16.92 -3.97
CA GLY A 181 3.86 16.27 -3.18
C GLY A 181 5.26 16.74 -3.53
N ALA A 182 5.52 17.08 -4.81
CA ALA A 182 6.81 17.64 -5.22
C ALA A 182 7.11 18.98 -4.51
N GLN A 183 6.10 19.84 -4.30
CA GLN A 183 6.24 21.12 -3.60
C GLN A 183 6.57 20.92 -2.12
N VAL A 184 5.98 19.90 -1.49
CA VAL A 184 6.29 19.53 -0.11
C VAL A 184 7.74 19.06 0.00
N VAL A 185 8.19 18.18 -0.91
CA VAL A 185 9.59 17.71 -0.94
C VAL A 185 10.56 18.88 -1.12
N ASP A 186 10.29 19.79 -2.05
CA ASP A 186 11.13 20.97 -2.28
C ASP A 186 11.19 21.87 -1.04
N ALA A 187 10.06 22.11 -0.35
CA ALA A 187 10.04 22.88 0.89
C ALA A 187 10.82 22.20 2.02
N LEU A 188 10.71 20.88 2.16
CA LEU A 188 11.47 20.12 3.16
C LEU A 188 12.98 20.22 2.92
N ILE A 189 13.44 20.13 1.68
CA ILE A 189 14.87 20.21 1.33
C ILE A 189 15.39 21.63 1.47
N HIS A 190 14.74 22.60 0.83
CA HIS A 190 15.31 23.93 0.65
C HIS A 190 14.95 24.91 1.78
N THR A 191 13.78 24.76 2.39
CA THR A 191 13.31 25.65 3.47
C THR A 191 13.60 25.07 4.85
N HIS A 192 13.27 23.81 5.07
CA HIS A 192 13.39 23.17 6.37
C HIS A 192 14.66 22.36 6.57
N GLN A 193 15.46 22.11 5.51
CA GLN A 193 16.71 21.36 5.54
C GLN A 193 16.55 19.98 6.23
N TYR A 194 15.42 19.32 5.96
CA TYR A 194 15.16 18.00 6.51
C TYR A 194 16.03 16.95 5.83
N ASN A 195 16.91 16.30 6.60
CA ASN A 195 17.98 15.46 6.04
C ASN A 195 17.62 13.98 5.90
N ASN A 196 16.47 13.56 6.43
CA ASN A 196 16.09 12.15 6.48
C ASN A 196 14.93 11.83 5.51
N LEU A 197 14.91 12.50 4.35
CA LEU A 197 14.03 12.13 3.24
C LEU A 197 14.63 10.94 2.51
N VAL A 198 13.77 9.96 2.21
CA VAL A 198 14.16 8.78 1.45
C VAL A 198 13.69 8.88 0.00
N LYS A 199 14.38 8.17 -0.89
CA LYS A 199 14.05 8.09 -2.29
C LYS A 199 13.76 6.64 -2.69
N TYR A 200 12.85 6.49 -3.64
CA TYR A 200 12.64 5.21 -4.28
C TYR A 200 13.53 5.10 -5.53
N THR A 201 14.31 4.03 -5.60
CA THR A 201 15.11 3.70 -6.78
C THR A 201 14.62 2.36 -7.35
N PRO A 202 13.95 2.38 -8.51
CA PRO A 202 13.50 1.14 -9.14
C PRO A 202 14.67 0.21 -9.45
N SER A 203 14.45 -1.11 -9.37
CA SER A 203 15.49 -2.08 -9.75
C SER A 203 15.86 -1.93 -11.24
N MET A 204 17.16 -2.01 -11.55
CA MET A 204 17.65 -2.04 -12.92
C MET A 204 16.95 -3.17 -13.69
N GLY A 205 16.26 -2.82 -14.78
CA GLY A 205 15.52 -3.77 -15.62
C GLY A 205 14.01 -3.57 -15.68
N SER A 206 13.41 -2.76 -14.82
CA SER A 206 12.06 -2.26 -15.09
C SER A 206 12.17 -1.13 -16.14
N PHE A 207 11.34 -1.18 -17.17
CA PHE A 207 11.18 -0.08 -18.14
C PHE A 207 10.51 1.10 -17.39
N THR A 208 11.31 1.86 -16.69
CA THR A 208 10.86 3.01 -15.91
C THR A 208 11.07 4.27 -16.71
N ASP A 209 10.13 5.19 -16.61
CA ASP A 209 10.28 6.53 -17.16
C ASP A 209 11.58 7.16 -16.67
N LYS A 210 12.23 7.94 -17.56
CA LYS A 210 13.47 8.69 -17.25
C LYS A 210 13.35 9.54 -15.97
N ALA A 211 12.13 9.96 -15.61
CA ALA A 211 11.84 10.72 -14.39
C ALA A 211 12.14 9.94 -13.09
N GLU A 212 12.04 8.61 -13.09
CA GLU A 212 12.36 7.78 -11.92
C GLU A 212 13.86 7.57 -11.72
N GLN A 213 14.65 7.68 -12.79
CA GLN A 213 16.11 7.51 -12.73
C GLN A 213 16.83 8.74 -12.14
N ASP A 214 16.13 9.86 -11.97
CA ASP A 214 16.75 11.14 -11.55
C ASP A 214 17.23 11.19 -10.08
N GLY A 215 17.02 10.12 -9.30
CA GLY A 215 17.50 10.04 -7.90
C GLY A 215 16.91 11.10 -6.97
N ARG A 216 15.73 11.62 -7.29
CA ARG A 216 15.04 12.64 -6.49
C ARG A 216 14.45 12.03 -5.24
N MET A 217 14.37 12.81 -4.17
CA MET A 217 13.75 12.41 -2.91
C MET A 217 12.25 12.16 -3.08
N GLY A 218 11.70 11.20 -2.30
CA GLY A 218 10.30 10.76 -2.39
C GLY A 218 10.08 9.71 -3.48
N ILE A 219 8.83 9.36 -3.70
CA ILE A 219 8.40 8.36 -4.68
C ILE A 219 7.43 8.97 -5.68
N TYR A 220 7.65 8.69 -6.97
CA TYR A 220 6.65 8.96 -8.00
C TYR A 220 5.71 7.75 -8.11
N SER A 221 4.44 7.97 -7.78
CA SER A 221 3.43 6.92 -7.81
C SER A 221 2.93 6.70 -9.23
N HIS A 222 3.19 5.53 -9.75
CA HIS A 222 2.68 5.01 -11.02
C HIS A 222 2.34 3.51 -10.86
N THR A 223 1.88 2.87 -11.91
CA THR A 223 1.39 1.49 -11.86
C THR A 223 2.39 0.51 -11.21
N ASN A 224 3.68 0.59 -11.57
CA ASN A 224 4.68 -0.35 -11.04
C ASN A 224 5.06 -0.04 -9.59
N SER A 225 5.25 1.24 -9.21
CA SER A 225 5.56 1.60 -7.83
C SER A 225 4.40 1.32 -6.90
N LYS A 226 3.16 1.59 -7.33
CA LYS A 226 1.94 1.20 -6.58
C LYS A 226 1.81 -0.31 -6.45
N PHE A 227 2.09 -1.06 -7.51
CA PHE A 227 2.07 -2.52 -7.42
C PHE A 227 3.11 -3.04 -6.42
N ASN A 228 4.34 -2.55 -6.48
CA ASN A 228 5.42 -3.00 -5.60
C ASN A 228 5.14 -2.66 -4.13
N SER A 229 4.74 -1.41 -3.85
CA SER A 229 4.46 -0.96 -2.49
C SER A 229 3.26 -1.69 -1.88
N MET A 230 2.19 -1.87 -2.68
CA MET A 230 1.02 -2.61 -2.23
C MET A 230 1.32 -4.09 -2.01
N SER A 231 2.10 -4.73 -2.87
CA SER A 231 2.51 -6.13 -2.70
C SER A 231 3.34 -6.32 -1.43
N ASN A 232 4.27 -5.40 -1.18
CA ASN A 232 5.07 -5.39 0.06
C ASN A 232 4.17 -5.21 1.29
N PHE A 233 3.29 -4.20 1.28
CA PHE A 233 2.36 -3.92 2.37
C PHE A 233 1.42 -5.11 2.67
N ARG A 234 0.85 -5.72 1.63
CA ARG A 234 -0.03 -6.89 1.77
C ARG A 234 0.71 -8.09 2.36
N TYR A 235 1.99 -8.25 2.07
CA TYR A 235 2.80 -9.29 2.70
C TYR A 235 2.89 -9.08 4.23
N TRP A 236 3.19 -7.86 4.68
CA TRP A 236 3.23 -7.53 6.11
C TRP A 236 1.85 -7.66 6.77
N MET A 237 0.80 -7.19 6.10
CA MET A 237 -0.56 -7.13 6.64
C MET A 237 -1.27 -8.48 6.61
N ASN A 238 -1.29 -9.17 5.45
CA ASN A 238 -2.13 -10.35 5.23
C ASN A 238 -1.39 -11.67 5.47
N VAL A 239 -0.07 -11.72 5.17
CA VAL A 239 0.71 -12.97 5.27
C VAL A 239 1.37 -13.08 6.63
N LEU A 240 2.16 -12.09 7.02
CA LEU A 240 2.83 -12.09 8.31
C LEU A 240 1.90 -11.68 9.45
N LYS A 241 0.88 -10.87 9.18
CA LYS A 241 -0.09 -10.34 10.15
C LYS A 241 0.57 -9.60 11.33
N VAL A 242 1.65 -8.88 11.06
CA VAL A 242 2.46 -8.18 12.07
C VAL A 242 2.16 -6.70 12.18
N VAL A 243 1.28 -6.15 11.33
CA VAL A 243 0.90 -4.74 11.35
C VAL A 243 -0.27 -4.54 12.30
N LYS A 244 -0.11 -3.61 13.24
CA LYS A 244 -1.14 -3.17 14.20
C LYS A 244 -1.53 -1.74 13.94
N LEU A 245 -2.83 -1.49 13.81
CA LEU A 245 -3.41 -0.17 13.57
C LEU A 245 -4.17 0.31 14.81
N ASN A 246 -3.99 1.58 15.13
CA ASN A 246 -4.66 2.21 16.27
C ASN A 246 -5.70 3.27 15.82
N ASP A 247 -5.55 3.85 14.62
CA ASP A 247 -6.50 4.83 14.10
C ASP A 247 -7.70 4.15 13.43
N LYS A 248 -8.88 4.27 14.06
CA LYS A 248 -10.13 3.71 13.54
C LYS A 248 -10.53 4.28 12.17
N GLU A 249 -10.13 5.51 11.84
CA GLU A 249 -10.39 6.10 10.53
C GLU A 249 -9.51 5.44 9.46
N THR A 250 -8.24 5.16 9.75
CA THR A 250 -7.36 4.38 8.88
C THR A 250 -7.92 2.97 8.66
N ILE A 251 -8.37 2.29 9.71
CA ILE A 251 -9.01 0.96 9.60
C ILE A 251 -10.28 1.04 8.73
N GLY A 252 -11.08 2.11 8.90
CA GLY A 252 -12.26 2.36 8.08
C GLY A 252 -11.95 2.51 6.59
N GLU A 253 -10.87 3.21 6.23
CA GLU A 253 -10.41 3.30 4.83
C GLU A 253 -9.98 1.94 4.29
N PHE A 254 -9.28 1.10 5.07
CA PHE A 254 -8.92 -0.27 4.68
C PHE A 254 -10.13 -1.15 4.39
N LYS A 255 -11.25 -0.98 5.11
CA LYS A 255 -12.49 -1.74 4.87
C LYS A 255 -13.13 -1.44 3.52
N THR A 256 -12.83 -0.29 2.94
CA THR A 256 -13.36 0.14 1.63
C THR A 256 -12.32 0.12 0.52
N TYR A 257 -11.12 -0.40 0.79
CA TYR A 257 -10.02 -0.49 -0.17
C TYR A 257 -10.10 -1.83 -0.91
N ILE A 258 -10.38 -1.80 -2.21
CA ILE A 258 -10.65 -2.98 -3.02
C ILE A 258 -9.74 -3.08 -4.25
N ARG A 259 -9.66 -4.29 -4.80
CA ARG A 259 -9.10 -4.49 -6.13
C ARG A 259 -10.18 -4.29 -7.18
N HIS A 260 -10.00 -3.27 -8.01
CA HIS A 260 -10.91 -3.01 -9.13
C HIS A 260 -10.73 -4.01 -10.27
N PRO A 261 -11.73 -4.17 -11.18
CA PRO A 261 -11.65 -5.11 -12.31
C PRO A 261 -10.47 -4.89 -13.25
N ASN A 262 -9.95 -3.66 -13.31
CA ASN A 262 -8.75 -3.30 -14.08
C ASN A 262 -7.42 -3.63 -13.36
N GLY A 263 -7.49 -4.32 -12.21
CA GLY A 263 -6.34 -4.74 -11.42
C GLY A 263 -5.76 -3.67 -10.49
N ILE A 264 -6.28 -2.45 -10.51
CA ILE A 264 -5.82 -1.34 -9.65
C ILE A 264 -6.43 -1.48 -8.26
N TRP A 265 -5.62 -1.25 -7.23
CA TRP A 265 -6.06 -1.17 -5.84
C TRP A 265 -6.32 0.28 -5.47
N LYS A 266 -7.50 0.57 -4.98
CA LYS A 266 -7.92 1.89 -4.48
C LYS A 266 -9.25 1.79 -3.75
N LYS A 267 -9.73 2.90 -3.21
CA LYS A 267 -11.08 3.02 -2.62
C LYS A 267 -12.17 2.49 -3.56
N GLN A 268 -13.19 1.91 -2.99
CA GLN A 268 -14.31 1.29 -3.71
C GLN A 268 -15.07 2.27 -4.61
N SER A 269 -15.22 3.52 -4.18
CA SER A 269 -15.85 4.59 -4.93
C SER A 269 -15.42 5.97 -4.42
N ASP A 270 -15.77 7.04 -5.15
CA ASP A 270 -15.43 8.43 -4.78
C ASP A 270 -16.10 8.93 -3.49
N LYS A 271 -17.01 8.14 -2.89
CA LYS A 271 -17.58 8.44 -1.57
C LYS A 271 -16.63 8.16 -0.41
N TYR A 272 -15.60 7.35 -0.65
CA TYR A 272 -14.63 6.93 0.35
C TYR A 272 -13.30 7.66 0.14
N LEU A 273 -12.47 7.64 1.16
CA LEU A 273 -11.08 8.11 1.12
C LEU A 273 -10.14 6.91 1.14
N ASP A 274 -8.93 7.10 0.65
CA ASP A 274 -7.83 6.13 0.68
C ASP A 274 -6.50 6.79 1.06
N ASP A 275 -6.53 8.06 1.45
CA ASP A 275 -5.34 8.87 1.71
C ASP A 275 -4.52 8.33 2.91
N ARG A 276 -5.21 7.84 3.97
CA ARG A 276 -4.54 7.23 5.13
C ARG A 276 -3.93 5.87 4.81
N VAL A 277 -4.59 5.10 3.96
CA VAL A 277 -4.10 3.81 3.47
C VAL A 277 -2.83 4.03 2.64
N GLU A 278 -2.86 4.95 1.68
CA GLU A 278 -1.71 5.26 0.82
C GLU A 278 -0.52 5.75 1.66
N ALA A 279 -0.72 6.68 2.58
CA ALA A 279 0.34 7.15 3.47
C ALA A 279 0.94 6.01 4.32
N LEU A 280 0.14 5.08 4.83
CA LEU A 280 0.64 3.95 5.61
C LEU A 280 1.43 2.96 4.75
N ILE A 281 0.99 2.74 3.52
CA ILE A 281 1.74 1.92 2.54
C ILE A 281 3.13 2.53 2.32
N TRP A 282 3.23 3.86 2.15
CA TRP A 282 4.52 4.53 1.99
C TRP A 282 5.39 4.43 3.25
N ALA A 283 4.82 4.52 4.45
CA ALA A 283 5.57 4.34 5.70
C ALA A 283 6.26 2.98 5.78
N LEU A 284 5.56 1.90 5.40
CA LEU A 284 6.12 0.54 5.43
C LEU A 284 6.96 0.21 4.20
N PHE A 285 6.76 0.90 3.09
CA PHE A 285 7.56 0.68 1.89
C PHE A 285 9.02 1.09 2.09
N ILE A 286 9.33 1.93 3.08
CA ILE A 286 10.70 2.25 3.52
C ILE A 286 11.49 0.99 3.91
N LEU A 287 10.81 -0.07 4.35
CA LEU A 287 11.43 -1.36 4.67
C LEU A 287 11.83 -2.18 3.42
N ASP A 288 11.47 -1.76 2.23
CA ASP A 288 11.90 -2.40 0.98
C ASP A 288 13.34 -1.98 0.63
N ASN A 289 14.14 -2.93 0.19
CA ASN A 289 15.55 -2.71 -0.21
C ASN A 289 15.73 -1.72 -1.39
N LYS A 290 14.65 -1.31 -2.03
CA LYS A 290 14.64 -0.34 -3.14
C LYS A 290 14.48 1.11 -2.65
N VAL A 291 14.27 1.30 -1.36
CA VAL A 291 14.12 2.61 -0.73
C VAL A 291 15.38 2.90 0.08
N ALA A 292 15.99 4.06 -0.12
CA ALA A 292 17.25 4.46 0.52
C ALA A 292 17.21 5.95 0.95
#